data_0a8e9b800c6a0c1617594e0a685e57e5
#
_entry.id   0a8e9b800c6a0c1617594e0a685e57e5
#
_cell.length_a   1.000
_cell.length_b   1.000
_cell.length_c   1.000
_cell.angle_alpha   90.00
_cell.angle_beta   90.00
_cell.angle_gamma   90.00
#
_symmetry.space_group_name_H-M   'P 1'
#
loop_
_entity.id
_entity.type
_entity.pdbx_description
1 polymer ?
#
loop_
_entity_poly.entity_id
_entity_poly.type
_entity_poly.pdbx_seq_one_letter_code
_entity_poly.pdbx_strand_id
1 'polypeptide(L)'
;MDGQGSTTRISFRNDYSEGAHPRLLQALAQASADQHPGYGTDRHTAHAVALIRHAVAQPQADVHLLVGGTQTNLIAISAFLRPHQAVIAVDAAHIATHETGAIEATGHKVLTVPALHDKLTPALIRPVLAMHGNEHMVQPRLVYISNSTESGTLYTRAELEELSGFCRANDLLLYLDGARLGAALTADGNDLDLPTIAALTDAFYIGGTKNGALLGEALVIVNPALQPDLRYLIKQRGALLAKGMVLGAQFAALFEDGLFFELAAHANAMAQRLRAGLLAAGAHFTSDSPTNQQFIAVSAQQAAQLALRHGIGMRGQFEEQTIFEQRRK
;
A
#
# COMPACT_ATOMS: atom_id res chain seq x y z
N MET A 1 -22.95 -35.99 -19.20
CA MET A 1 -21.92 -35.13 -18.57
C MET A 1 -21.93 -33.84 -19.35
N ASP A 2 -22.76 -32.89 -18.90
CA ASP A 2 -22.97 -31.62 -19.61
C ASP A 2 -21.83 -30.68 -19.28
N GLY A 3 -21.00 -30.45 -20.29
CA GLY A 3 -19.95 -29.46 -20.22
C GLY A 3 -20.51 -28.02 -20.16
N GLN A 4 -20.92 -27.56 -18.98
CA GLN A 4 -21.14 -26.16 -18.74
C GLN A 4 -19.73 -25.50 -18.71
N GLY A 5 -19.33 -24.93 -19.84
CA GLY A 5 -18.23 -23.99 -19.90
C GLY A 5 -18.52 -22.83 -18.96
N SER A 6 -17.91 -22.87 -17.78
CA SER A 6 -17.89 -21.71 -16.88
C SER A 6 -17.23 -20.56 -17.62
N THR A 7 -18.02 -19.67 -18.20
CA THR A 7 -17.52 -18.36 -18.63
C THR A 7 -17.18 -17.59 -17.37
N THR A 8 -15.94 -17.71 -16.92
CA THR A 8 -15.42 -16.97 -15.78
C THR A 8 -15.59 -15.49 -16.10
N ARG A 9 -16.51 -14.80 -15.42
CA ARG A 9 -16.70 -13.36 -15.58
C ARG A 9 -15.44 -12.66 -15.14
N ILE A 10 -14.87 -11.83 -16.00
CA ILE A 10 -13.74 -10.96 -15.63
C ILE A 10 -14.27 -9.95 -14.60
N SER A 11 -13.63 -9.92 -13.41
CA SER A 11 -13.95 -8.99 -12.34
C SER A 11 -13.05 -7.76 -12.40
N PHE A 12 -13.65 -6.58 -12.29
CA PHE A 12 -12.94 -5.29 -12.17
C PHE A 12 -13.10 -4.72 -10.74
N ARG A 13 -13.48 -5.55 -9.79
CA ARG A 13 -13.82 -5.10 -8.43
C ARG A 13 -12.60 -4.63 -7.64
N ASN A 14 -11.49 -5.31 -7.78
CA ASN A 14 -10.27 -5.04 -7.01
C ASN A 14 -9.02 -5.56 -7.74
N ASP A 15 -7.86 -5.25 -7.20
CA ASP A 15 -6.54 -5.62 -7.72
C ASP A 15 -5.85 -6.73 -6.92
N TYR A 16 -6.63 -7.59 -6.24
CA TYR A 16 -6.13 -8.70 -5.42
C TYR A 16 -6.96 -9.99 -5.52
N SER A 17 -7.81 -10.12 -6.55
CA SER A 17 -8.64 -11.32 -6.74
C SER A 17 -7.98 -12.40 -7.59
N GLU A 18 -6.93 -12.08 -8.32
CA GLU A 18 -6.16 -13.04 -9.11
C GLU A 18 -5.08 -13.71 -8.26
N GLY A 19 -4.58 -14.86 -8.75
CA GLY A 19 -3.44 -15.55 -8.18
C GLY A 19 -2.12 -14.85 -8.48
N ALA A 20 -1.00 -15.45 -8.05
CA ALA A 20 0.32 -14.89 -8.31
C ALA A 20 0.72 -15.02 -9.79
N HIS A 21 1.62 -14.13 -10.21
CA HIS A 21 2.29 -14.26 -11.50
C HIS A 21 3.03 -15.61 -11.64
N PRO A 22 3.03 -16.26 -12.81
CA PRO A 22 3.64 -17.60 -13.00
C PRO A 22 5.09 -17.73 -12.54
N ARG A 23 5.93 -16.69 -12.70
CA ARG A 23 7.32 -16.69 -12.21
C ARG A 23 7.40 -16.83 -10.69
N LEU A 24 6.45 -16.23 -9.94
CA LEU A 24 6.40 -16.33 -8.50
C LEU A 24 5.94 -17.73 -8.05
N LEU A 25 4.98 -18.32 -8.74
CA LEU A 25 4.54 -19.69 -8.48
C LEU A 25 5.69 -20.67 -8.75
N GLN A 26 6.47 -20.46 -9.80
CA GLN A 26 7.65 -21.26 -10.09
C GLN A 26 8.72 -21.12 -9.01
N ALA A 27 8.99 -19.89 -8.54
CA ALA A 27 9.94 -19.65 -7.45
C ALA A 27 9.50 -20.33 -6.15
N LEU A 28 8.20 -20.30 -5.83
CA LEU A 28 7.63 -21.00 -4.68
C LEU A 28 7.78 -22.52 -4.81
N ALA A 29 7.51 -23.09 -5.99
CA ALA A 29 7.67 -24.52 -6.25
C ALA A 29 9.14 -24.95 -6.07
N GLN A 30 10.09 -24.18 -6.61
CA GLN A 30 11.52 -24.42 -6.45
C GLN A 30 11.96 -24.32 -4.99
N ALA A 31 11.54 -23.25 -4.27
CA ALA A 31 11.86 -23.09 -2.87
C ALA A 31 11.29 -24.24 -2.00
N SER A 32 10.12 -24.78 -2.36
CA SER A 32 9.47 -25.86 -1.63
C SER A 32 10.17 -27.22 -1.75
N ALA A 33 11.13 -27.37 -2.65
CA ALA A 33 11.89 -28.62 -2.83
C ALA A 33 12.95 -28.83 -1.73
N ASP A 34 13.36 -27.77 -1.05
CA ASP A 34 14.42 -27.79 -0.05
C ASP A 34 13.89 -27.60 1.40
N GLN A 35 14.75 -27.91 2.36
CA GLN A 35 14.54 -27.57 3.75
C GLN A 35 15.18 -26.22 4.06
N HIS A 36 14.46 -25.37 4.80
CA HIS A 36 14.88 -24.01 5.13
C HIS A 36 14.82 -23.76 6.64
N PRO A 37 15.73 -22.95 7.21
CA PRO A 37 15.53 -22.33 8.50
C PRO A 37 14.21 -21.54 8.51
N GLY A 38 13.48 -21.59 9.65
CA GLY A 38 12.20 -20.91 9.75
C GLY A 38 12.31 -19.41 10.03
N TYR A 39 11.15 -18.77 10.09
CA TYR A 39 10.98 -17.41 10.61
C TYR A 39 11.74 -16.33 9.84
N GLY A 40 11.88 -16.51 8.51
CA GLY A 40 12.54 -15.53 7.65
C GLY A 40 14.05 -15.45 7.79
N THR A 41 14.70 -16.52 8.31
CA THR A 41 16.18 -16.62 8.38
C THR A 41 16.76 -17.49 7.27
N ASP A 42 15.94 -17.80 6.27
CA ASP A 42 16.29 -18.61 5.12
C ASP A 42 16.99 -17.80 4.02
N ARG A 43 17.61 -18.50 3.07
CA ARG A 43 18.36 -17.90 1.95
C ARG A 43 17.50 -17.06 1.02
N HIS A 44 16.22 -17.44 0.79
CA HIS A 44 15.31 -16.72 -0.09
C HIS A 44 14.93 -15.38 0.51
N THR A 45 14.61 -15.36 1.82
CA THR A 45 14.37 -14.12 2.55
C THR A 45 15.60 -13.22 2.56
N ALA A 46 16.80 -13.78 2.83
CA ALA A 46 18.04 -13.00 2.79
C ALA A 46 18.32 -12.41 1.43
N HIS A 47 18.06 -13.16 0.34
CA HIS A 47 18.22 -12.69 -1.03
C HIS A 47 17.21 -11.56 -1.36
N ALA A 48 15.94 -11.75 -1.04
CA ALA A 48 14.91 -10.71 -1.22
C ALA A 48 15.26 -9.41 -0.49
N VAL A 49 15.69 -9.52 0.77
CA VAL A 49 16.14 -8.37 1.58
C VAL A 49 17.33 -7.64 0.91
N ALA A 50 18.30 -8.38 0.39
CA ALA A 50 19.45 -7.79 -0.31
C ALA A 50 19.03 -7.04 -1.58
N LEU A 51 18.12 -7.61 -2.39
CA LEU A 51 17.57 -6.98 -3.59
C LEU A 51 16.79 -5.71 -3.24
N ILE A 52 15.94 -5.75 -2.22
CA ILE A 52 15.16 -4.58 -1.76
C ILE A 52 16.11 -3.48 -1.27
N ARG A 53 17.09 -3.80 -0.41
CA ARG A 53 18.09 -2.83 0.07
C ARG A 53 18.84 -2.15 -1.08
N HIS A 54 19.18 -2.93 -2.11
CA HIS A 54 19.79 -2.40 -3.32
C HIS A 54 18.85 -1.45 -4.07
N ALA A 55 17.58 -1.87 -4.28
CA ALA A 55 16.59 -1.08 -4.99
C ALA A 55 16.24 0.24 -4.30
N VAL A 56 16.23 0.27 -2.97
CA VAL A 56 15.97 1.49 -2.17
C VAL A 56 17.25 2.32 -1.92
N ALA A 57 18.41 1.85 -2.35
CA ALA A 57 19.74 2.46 -2.12
C ALA A 57 20.04 2.70 -0.62
N GLN A 58 19.55 1.81 0.27
CA GLN A 58 19.72 1.90 1.72
C GLN A 58 20.26 0.57 2.28
N PRO A 59 21.59 0.36 2.26
CA PRO A 59 22.19 -0.92 2.66
C PRO A 59 21.98 -1.25 4.15
N GLN A 60 21.69 -0.25 4.99
CA GLN A 60 21.45 -0.40 6.42
C GLN A 60 19.96 -0.44 6.80
N ALA A 61 19.05 -0.31 5.83
CA ALA A 61 17.63 -0.41 6.13
C ALA A 61 17.29 -1.79 6.70
N ASP A 62 16.42 -1.83 7.70
CA ASP A 62 15.86 -3.08 8.18
C ASP A 62 14.63 -3.43 7.32
N VAL A 63 14.58 -4.67 6.80
CA VAL A 63 13.53 -5.10 5.87
C VAL A 63 12.87 -6.36 6.42
N HIS A 64 11.55 -6.29 6.62
CA HIS A 64 10.73 -7.38 7.12
C HIS A 64 9.62 -7.71 6.14
N LEU A 65 9.48 -9.00 5.81
CA LEU A 65 8.41 -9.49 4.94
C LEU A 65 7.22 -9.93 5.79
N LEU A 66 6.06 -9.32 5.55
CA LEU A 66 4.81 -9.49 6.28
C LEU A 66 3.71 -9.96 5.32
N VAL A 67 2.58 -10.46 5.83
CA VAL A 67 1.60 -11.15 4.97
C VAL A 67 0.60 -10.25 4.26
N GLY A 68 0.41 -9.00 4.73
CA GLY A 68 -0.57 -8.10 4.16
C GLY A 68 -0.53 -6.71 4.76
N GLY A 69 -1.16 -5.71 4.08
CA GLY A 69 -1.09 -4.30 4.43
C GLY A 69 -1.59 -3.98 5.83
N THR A 70 -2.76 -4.46 6.22
CA THR A 70 -3.32 -4.24 7.58
C THR A 70 -2.38 -4.76 8.67
N GLN A 71 -1.79 -5.95 8.51
CA GLN A 71 -0.82 -6.47 9.45
C GLN A 71 0.45 -5.60 9.50
N THR A 72 0.91 -5.13 8.34
CA THR A 72 2.07 -4.25 8.23
C THR A 72 1.82 -2.92 8.93
N ASN A 73 0.68 -2.29 8.69
CA ASN A 73 0.30 -1.02 9.30
C ASN A 73 0.18 -1.13 10.84
N LEU A 74 -0.53 -2.14 11.33
CA LEU A 74 -0.69 -2.28 12.79
C LEU A 74 0.63 -2.60 13.50
N ILE A 75 1.53 -3.38 12.88
CA ILE A 75 2.85 -3.68 13.44
C ILE A 75 3.72 -2.43 13.42
N ALA A 76 3.85 -1.76 12.28
CA ALA A 76 4.69 -0.57 12.14
C ALA A 76 4.23 0.54 13.09
N ILE A 77 2.95 0.91 13.08
CA ILE A 77 2.43 2.00 13.91
C ILE A 77 2.56 1.68 15.38
N SER A 78 2.21 0.44 15.81
CA SER A 78 2.35 0.06 17.23
C SER A 78 3.80 -0.09 17.69
N ALA A 79 4.74 -0.35 16.78
CA ALA A 79 6.15 -0.43 17.09
C ALA A 79 6.81 0.95 17.22
N PHE A 80 6.37 1.90 16.38
CA PHE A 80 6.99 3.23 16.26
C PHE A 80 6.45 4.22 17.30
N LEU A 81 5.28 3.95 17.86
CA LEU A 81 4.59 4.84 18.79
C LEU A 81 4.68 4.34 20.24
N ARG A 82 4.82 5.30 21.15
CA ARG A 82 4.63 5.08 22.59
C ARG A 82 3.13 5.07 22.92
N PRO A 83 2.68 4.46 24.04
CA PRO A 83 1.25 4.30 24.35
C PRO A 83 0.40 5.57 24.33
N HIS A 84 0.98 6.75 24.63
CA HIS A 84 0.30 8.05 24.64
C HIS A 84 0.36 8.76 23.27
N GLN A 85 1.02 8.18 22.28
CA GLN A 85 1.22 8.79 20.97
C GLN A 85 0.16 8.35 19.97
N ALA A 86 -0.06 9.18 18.95
CA ALA A 86 -1.07 9.02 17.94
C ALA A 86 -0.49 9.18 16.52
N VAL A 87 -1.20 8.63 15.54
CA VAL A 87 -0.92 8.78 14.13
C VAL A 87 -1.89 9.79 13.50
N ILE A 88 -1.37 10.69 12.64
CA ILE A 88 -2.17 11.60 11.81
C ILE A 88 -2.34 10.98 10.42
N ALA A 89 -3.56 10.96 9.90
CA ALA A 89 -3.88 10.48 8.56
C ALA A 89 -4.98 11.33 7.93
N VAL A 90 -5.19 11.20 6.61
CA VAL A 90 -6.41 11.71 5.98
C VAL A 90 -7.63 10.88 6.40
N ASP A 91 -8.82 11.46 6.35
CA ASP A 91 -10.06 10.77 6.73
C ASP A 91 -10.37 9.56 5.82
N ALA A 92 -9.95 9.59 4.56
CA ALA A 92 -10.06 8.47 3.62
C ALA A 92 -8.96 7.40 3.77
N ALA A 93 -7.96 7.62 4.64
CA ALA A 93 -6.83 6.70 4.79
C ALA A 93 -7.28 5.26 5.10
N HIS A 94 -6.56 4.28 4.54
CA HIS A 94 -6.88 2.87 4.71
C HIS A 94 -6.95 2.46 6.20
N ILE A 95 -6.02 2.95 7.04
CA ILE A 95 -6.01 2.71 8.49
C ILE A 95 -7.22 3.29 9.23
N ALA A 96 -7.88 4.32 8.68
CA ALA A 96 -9.04 4.96 9.27
C ALA A 96 -10.36 4.29 8.85
N THR A 97 -10.44 3.74 7.62
CA THR A 97 -11.70 3.35 7.00
C THR A 97 -11.81 1.87 6.62
N HIS A 98 -10.70 1.15 6.42
CA HIS A 98 -10.69 -0.19 5.83
C HIS A 98 -9.95 -1.26 6.66
N GLU A 99 -9.57 -0.95 7.91
CA GLU A 99 -8.84 -1.88 8.80
C GLU A 99 -9.58 -2.25 10.09
N THR A 100 -10.88 -1.93 10.16
CA THR A 100 -11.75 -2.34 11.28
C THR A 100 -11.19 -1.95 12.66
N GLY A 101 -10.57 -0.76 12.76
CA GLY A 101 -9.96 -0.29 14.01
C GLY A 101 -8.69 -1.05 14.41
N ALA A 102 -7.92 -1.58 13.45
CA ALA A 102 -6.70 -2.33 13.74
C ALA A 102 -5.66 -1.50 14.50
N ILE A 103 -5.54 -0.22 14.20
CA ILE A 103 -4.64 0.70 14.90
C ILE A 103 -5.12 0.98 16.31
N GLU A 104 -6.41 1.28 16.47
CA GLU A 104 -7.05 1.52 17.77
C GLU A 104 -6.95 0.29 18.67
N ALA A 105 -7.05 -0.91 18.11
CA ALA A 105 -6.86 -2.16 18.85
C ALA A 105 -5.43 -2.35 19.38
N THR A 106 -4.46 -1.61 18.87
CA THR A 106 -3.09 -1.57 19.43
C THR A 106 -2.93 -0.55 20.55
N GLY A 107 -3.97 0.26 20.84
CA GLY A 107 -3.99 1.30 21.86
C GLY A 107 -3.66 2.70 21.33
N HIS A 108 -3.50 2.88 20.02
CA HIS A 108 -3.17 4.17 19.42
C HIS A 108 -4.38 4.81 18.74
N LYS A 109 -4.50 6.12 18.87
CA LYS A 109 -5.56 6.89 18.22
C LYS A 109 -5.13 7.27 16.81
N VAL A 110 -6.05 7.14 15.84
CA VAL A 110 -5.93 7.74 14.52
C VAL A 110 -6.57 9.12 14.54
N LEU A 111 -5.78 10.16 14.28
CA LEU A 111 -6.24 11.55 14.16
C LEU A 111 -6.44 11.84 12.67
N THR A 112 -7.70 11.91 12.25
CA THR A 112 -8.04 12.12 10.86
C THR A 112 -8.29 13.58 10.53
N VAL A 113 -7.91 14.00 9.33
CA VAL A 113 -8.20 15.31 8.76
C VAL A 113 -8.77 15.17 7.34
N PRO A 114 -9.79 15.95 6.96
CA PRO A 114 -10.27 15.98 5.59
C PRO A 114 -9.20 16.57 4.68
N ALA A 115 -8.97 15.94 3.54
CA ALA A 115 -7.94 16.38 2.62
C ALA A 115 -8.39 16.26 1.17
N LEU A 116 -8.07 17.27 0.36
CA LEU A 116 -8.31 17.23 -1.07
C LEU A 116 -7.35 16.20 -1.72
N HIS A 117 -7.89 15.37 -2.60
CA HIS A 117 -7.15 14.30 -3.29
C HIS A 117 -6.44 13.32 -2.35
N ASP A 118 -6.93 13.19 -1.12
CA ASP A 118 -6.39 12.30 -0.08
C ASP A 118 -4.91 12.56 0.24
N LYS A 119 -4.45 13.81 0.11
CA LYS A 119 -3.06 14.21 0.39
C LYS A 119 -2.96 15.02 1.67
N LEU A 120 -2.14 14.55 2.62
CA LEU A 120 -1.72 15.36 3.76
C LEU A 120 -0.72 16.42 3.34
N THR A 121 -0.88 17.62 3.89
CA THR A 121 0.06 18.74 3.73
C THR A 121 0.44 19.32 5.09
N PRO A 122 1.56 20.04 5.20
CA PRO A 122 1.91 20.78 6.41
C PRO A 122 0.79 21.68 6.92
N ALA A 123 0.03 22.33 6.03
CA ALA A 123 -1.08 23.20 6.39
C ALA A 123 -2.21 22.45 7.11
N LEU A 124 -2.49 21.20 6.75
CA LEU A 124 -3.49 20.35 7.40
C LEU A 124 -3.01 19.79 8.73
N ILE A 125 -1.72 19.54 8.88
CA ILE A 125 -1.13 18.95 10.09
C ILE A 125 -0.97 20.00 11.21
N ARG A 126 -0.60 21.25 10.89
CA ARG A 126 -0.37 22.31 11.89
C ARG A 126 -1.51 22.50 12.90
N PRO A 127 -2.79 22.58 12.49
CA PRO A 127 -3.90 22.68 13.44
C PRO A 127 -4.03 21.47 14.37
N VAL A 128 -3.73 20.26 13.88
CA VAL A 128 -3.74 19.04 14.70
C VAL A 128 -2.68 19.14 15.80
N LEU A 129 -1.46 19.55 15.47
CA LEU A 129 -0.38 19.73 16.46
C LEU A 129 -0.74 20.81 17.48
N ALA A 130 -1.30 21.94 17.03
CA ALA A 130 -1.69 23.04 17.92
C ALA A 130 -2.80 22.62 18.90
N MET A 131 -3.74 21.77 18.47
CA MET A 131 -4.83 21.28 19.32
C MET A 131 -4.33 20.30 20.38
N HIS A 132 -3.27 19.54 20.12
CA HIS A 132 -2.73 18.48 20.97
C HIS A 132 -1.50 18.95 21.77
N GLY A 133 -1.54 20.15 22.32
CA GLY A 133 -0.39 20.82 22.95
C GLY A 133 -0.19 20.55 24.46
N ASN A 134 -0.95 19.62 25.07
CA ASN A 134 -0.84 19.35 26.51
C ASN A 134 -1.12 17.86 26.84
N GLU A 135 -0.82 17.47 28.08
CA GLU A 135 -0.88 16.07 28.57
C GLU A 135 -2.30 15.50 28.73
N HIS A 136 -3.35 16.27 28.55
CA HIS A 136 -4.74 15.79 28.56
C HIS A 136 -5.13 15.13 27.23
N MET A 137 -4.30 15.30 26.20
CA MET A 137 -4.55 14.79 24.85
C MET A 137 -3.44 13.83 24.43
N VAL A 138 -3.75 12.93 23.48
CA VAL A 138 -2.72 12.12 22.83
C VAL A 138 -1.72 13.01 22.10
N GLN A 139 -0.46 12.62 22.08
CA GLN A 139 0.60 13.34 21.37
C GLN A 139 0.71 12.83 19.91
N PRO A 140 0.42 13.65 18.88
CA PRO A 140 0.70 13.28 17.51
C PRO A 140 2.21 13.07 17.32
N ARG A 141 2.61 11.92 16.77
CA ARG A 141 4.03 11.59 16.60
C ARG A 141 4.35 11.00 15.23
N LEU A 142 3.36 10.45 14.53
CA LEU A 142 3.55 9.82 13.25
C LEU A 142 2.55 10.40 12.23
N VAL A 143 3.04 10.69 11.04
CA VAL A 143 2.26 11.06 9.86
C VAL A 143 2.21 9.87 8.93
N TYR A 144 0.99 9.42 8.62
CA TYR A 144 0.72 8.32 7.69
C TYR A 144 0.22 8.88 6.37
N ILE A 145 0.84 8.47 5.28
CA ILE A 145 0.41 8.78 3.91
C ILE A 145 0.37 7.52 3.06
N SER A 146 -0.43 7.52 1.99
CA SER A 146 -0.43 6.45 0.98
C SER A 146 0.08 6.98 -0.36
N ASN A 147 0.89 6.19 -1.07
CA ASN A 147 1.27 6.48 -2.45
C ASN A 147 1.19 5.18 -3.33
N SER A 148 0.25 5.12 -4.30
CA SER A 148 -0.78 6.12 -4.63
C SER A 148 -1.76 6.31 -3.47
N THR A 149 -2.43 7.48 -3.44
CA THR A 149 -3.47 7.77 -2.46
C THR A 149 -4.70 6.87 -2.66
N GLU A 150 -5.67 6.95 -1.76
CA GLU A 150 -6.90 6.14 -1.86
C GLU A 150 -7.76 6.50 -3.08
N SER A 151 -7.64 7.72 -3.62
CA SER A 151 -8.27 8.15 -4.87
C SER A 151 -7.40 7.96 -6.11
N GLY A 152 -6.23 7.33 -5.97
CA GLY A 152 -5.30 7.04 -7.06
C GLY A 152 -4.44 8.22 -7.49
N THR A 153 -4.40 9.32 -6.75
CA THR A 153 -3.50 10.45 -6.99
C THR A 153 -2.08 10.13 -6.50
N LEU A 154 -1.10 10.92 -6.93
CA LEU A 154 0.32 10.71 -6.61
C LEU A 154 0.86 11.89 -5.81
N TYR A 155 1.69 11.60 -4.80
CA TYR A 155 2.59 12.62 -4.27
C TYR A 155 3.70 12.90 -5.27
N THR A 156 3.93 14.18 -5.57
CA THR A 156 5.11 14.62 -6.30
C THR A 156 6.33 14.66 -5.38
N ARG A 157 7.53 14.69 -5.97
CA ARG A 157 8.78 14.87 -5.21
C ARG A 157 8.73 16.11 -4.33
N ALA A 158 8.29 17.24 -4.88
CA ALA A 158 8.21 18.51 -4.14
C ALA A 158 7.24 18.42 -2.94
N GLU A 159 6.08 17.80 -3.11
CA GLU A 159 5.11 17.59 -2.03
C GLU A 159 5.68 16.69 -0.93
N LEU A 160 6.37 15.61 -1.31
CA LEU A 160 6.96 14.69 -0.35
C LEU A 160 8.16 15.31 0.37
N GLU A 161 8.98 16.11 -0.32
CA GLU A 161 10.09 16.87 0.28
C GLU A 161 9.59 17.90 1.29
N GLU A 162 8.53 18.65 0.95
CA GLU A 162 7.90 19.62 1.86
C GLU A 162 7.37 18.92 3.12
N LEU A 163 6.64 17.81 2.93
CA LEU A 163 6.06 17.05 4.04
C LEU A 163 7.14 16.42 4.92
N SER A 164 8.18 15.83 4.33
CA SER A 164 9.33 15.26 5.04
C SER A 164 10.07 16.33 5.85
N GLY A 165 10.36 17.48 5.24
CA GLY A 165 10.98 18.61 5.92
C GLY A 165 10.16 19.12 7.10
N PHE A 166 8.85 19.23 6.91
CA PHE A 166 7.92 19.59 7.97
C PHE A 166 7.89 18.57 9.11
N CYS A 167 7.83 17.28 8.80
CA CYS A 167 7.85 16.21 9.81
C CYS A 167 9.13 16.27 10.65
N ARG A 168 10.29 16.38 10.02
CA ARG A 168 11.58 16.51 10.72
C ARG A 168 11.65 17.76 11.61
N ALA A 169 11.15 18.91 11.15
CA ALA A 169 11.16 20.16 11.91
C ALA A 169 10.22 20.13 13.12
N ASN A 170 9.24 19.22 13.17
CA ASN A 170 8.25 19.09 14.23
C ASN A 170 8.38 17.77 15.02
N ASP A 171 9.50 17.08 14.90
CA ASP A 171 9.78 15.81 15.58
C ASP A 171 8.68 14.73 15.31
N LEU A 172 8.19 14.68 14.07
CA LEU A 172 7.22 13.71 13.58
C LEU A 172 7.92 12.64 12.72
N LEU A 173 7.47 11.42 12.84
CA LEU A 173 7.84 10.33 11.94
C LEU A 173 6.97 10.39 10.68
N LEU A 174 7.56 10.11 9.52
CA LEU A 174 6.83 9.98 8.26
C LEU A 174 6.82 8.52 7.80
N TYR A 175 5.63 7.91 7.77
CA TYR A 175 5.40 6.55 7.33
C TYR A 175 4.54 6.52 6.06
N LEU A 176 5.02 5.81 5.02
CA LEU A 176 4.35 5.70 3.73
C LEU A 176 3.79 4.29 3.53
N ASP A 177 2.48 4.21 3.38
CA ASP A 177 1.77 3.03 2.91
C ASP A 177 1.97 2.89 1.40
N GLY A 178 2.67 1.84 1.01
CA GLY A 178 3.01 1.53 -0.37
C GLY A 178 2.26 0.33 -0.91
N ALA A 179 1.01 0.08 -0.48
CA ALA A 179 0.19 -1.04 -0.97
C ALA A 179 0.12 -1.11 -2.50
N ARG A 180 0.19 0.05 -3.17
CA ARG A 180 0.23 0.20 -4.63
C ARG A 180 1.45 0.98 -5.09
N LEU A 181 2.57 0.86 -4.38
CA LEU A 181 3.77 1.64 -4.70
C LEU A 181 4.30 1.34 -6.10
N GLY A 182 4.22 0.10 -6.56
CA GLY A 182 4.59 -0.25 -7.93
C GLY A 182 3.78 0.55 -8.96
N ALA A 183 2.45 0.62 -8.80
CA ALA A 183 1.58 1.40 -9.66
C ALA A 183 1.90 2.90 -9.58
N ALA A 184 2.17 3.44 -8.39
CA ALA A 184 2.55 4.84 -8.24
C ALA A 184 3.86 5.16 -8.97
N LEU A 185 4.90 4.33 -8.80
CA LEU A 185 6.22 4.55 -9.37
C LEU A 185 6.30 4.41 -10.90
N THR A 186 5.33 3.69 -11.50
CA THR A 186 5.28 3.46 -12.95
C THR A 186 4.18 4.26 -13.66
N ALA A 187 3.49 5.14 -12.93
CA ALA A 187 2.43 5.96 -13.48
C ALA A 187 2.98 7.17 -14.25
N ASP A 188 2.22 7.61 -15.25
CA ASP A 188 2.53 8.85 -15.97
C ASP A 188 2.52 10.04 -15.01
N GLY A 189 3.52 10.91 -15.15
CA GLY A 189 3.70 12.08 -14.30
C GLY A 189 4.34 11.81 -12.93
N ASN A 190 4.69 10.56 -12.60
CA ASN A 190 5.48 10.26 -11.41
C ASN A 190 6.91 10.78 -11.55
N ASP A 191 7.43 11.42 -10.50
CA ASP A 191 8.79 11.95 -10.41
C ASP A 191 9.58 11.38 -9.21
N LEU A 192 9.04 10.31 -8.59
CA LEU A 192 9.64 9.60 -7.46
C LEU A 192 10.26 8.27 -7.90
N ASP A 193 11.25 7.83 -7.15
CA ASP A 193 11.82 6.49 -7.19
C ASP A 193 11.98 5.91 -5.78
N LEU A 194 12.29 4.63 -5.67
CA LEU A 194 12.46 3.98 -4.37
C LEU A 194 13.57 4.62 -3.51
N PRO A 195 14.74 4.99 -4.06
CA PRO A 195 15.77 5.72 -3.30
C PRO A 195 15.29 7.06 -2.74
N THR A 196 14.53 7.83 -3.51
CA THR A 196 13.97 9.10 -3.07
C THR A 196 12.96 8.91 -1.93
N ILE A 197 12.06 7.94 -2.05
CA ILE A 197 11.10 7.62 -0.99
C ILE A 197 11.84 7.21 0.28
N ALA A 198 12.85 6.37 0.17
CA ALA A 198 13.67 5.95 1.31
C ALA A 198 14.41 7.12 1.96
N ALA A 199 14.89 8.10 1.19
CA ALA A 199 15.56 9.29 1.73
C ALA A 199 14.60 10.26 2.44
N LEU A 200 13.32 10.25 2.08
CA LEU A 200 12.33 11.21 2.56
C LEU A 200 11.40 10.67 3.66
N THR A 201 11.39 9.35 3.91
CA THR A 201 10.53 8.72 4.92
C THR A 201 11.36 8.05 6.03
N ASP A 202 10.78 7.87 7.21
CA ASP A 202 11.38 7.08 8.30
C ASP A 202 11.19 5.58 8.08
N ALA A 203 10.05 5.21 7.54
CA ALA A 203 9.72 3.85 7.11
C ALA A 203 8.64 3.90 6.01
N PHE A 204 8.58 2.84 5.23
CA PHE A 204 7.52 2.62 4.24
C PHE A 204 7.38 1.14 3.96
N TYR A 205 6.30 0.73 3.29
CA TYR A 205 6.29 -0.63 2.78
C TYR A 205 6.06 -0.71 1.28
N ILE A 206 6.54 -1.78 0.68
CA ILE A 206 6.41 -2.09 -0.75
C ILE A 206 5.39 -3.22 -0.88
N GLY A 207 4.26 -2.92 -1.49
CA GLY A 207 3.16 -3.86 -1.67
C GLY A 207 3.46 -4.94 -2.71
N GLY A 208 3.41 -6.21 -2.30
CA GLY A 208 3.50 -7.37 -3.21
C GLY A 208 2.12 -7.94 -3.56
N THR A 209 1.20 -8.00 -2.62
CA THR A 209 -0.14 -8.60 -2.78
C THR A 209 -0.91 -8.04 -3.96
N LYS A 210 -0.85 -6.73 -4.19
CA LYS A 210 -1.54 -6.05 -5.30
C LYS A 210 -0.64 -5.88 -6.53
N ASN A 211 0.54 -6.50 -6.52
CA ASN A 211 1.54 -6.38 -7.59
C ASN A 211 2.11 -7.76 -8.01
N GLY A 212 1.24 -8.76 -8.12
CA GLY A 212 1.56 -10.06 -8.67
C GLY A 212 2.00 -11.12 -7.67
N ALA A 213 2.11 -10.84 -6.38
CA ALA A 213 2.34 -11.86 -5.36
C ALA A 213 1.04 -12.55 -4.91
N LEU A 214 1.13 -13.77 -4.39
CA LEU A 214 0.00 -14.43 -3.69
C LEU A 214 -0.36 -13.67 -2.42
N LEU A 215 0.64 -13.19 -1.70
CA LEU A 215 0.54 -12.44 -0.47
C LEU A 215 1.91 -11.81 -0.17
N GLY A 216 1.89 -10.74 0.58
CA GLY A 216 3.11 -10.20 1.17
C GLY A 216 3.35 -8.72 0.89
N GLU A 217 3.96 -8.11 1.90
CA GLU A 217 4.41 -6.72 1.89
C GLU A 217 5.84 -6.68 2.47
N ALA A 218 6.70 -5.84 1.90
CA ALA A 218 8.03 -5.62 2.43
C ALA A 218 8.08 -4.30 3.20
N LEU A 219 8.07 -4.37 4.54
CA LEU A 219 8.27 -3.22 5.42
C LEU A 219 9.75 -2.85 5.43
N VAL A 220 10.07 -1.63 5.00
CA VAL A 220 11.42 -1.06 4.94
C VAL A 220 11.55 0.04 5.98
N ILE A 221 12.47 -0.10 6.92
CA ILE A 221 12.71 0.84 8.00
C ILE A 221 14.07 1.50 7.79
N VAL A 222 14.04 2.76 7.42
CA VAL A 222 15.23 3.57 7.12
C VAL A 222 15.79 4.22 8.38
N ASN A 223 14.89 4.73 9.24
CA ASN A 223 15.30 5.37 10.49
C ASN A 223 15.81 4.32 11.48
N PRO A 224 17.10 4.34 11.86
CA PRO A 224 17.70 3.33 12.74
C PRO A 224 17.09 3.33 14.15
N ALA A 225 16.48 4.44 14.59
CA ALA A 225 15.84 4.51 15.91
C ALA A 225 14.55 3.67 15.99
N LEU A 226 13.98 3.24 14.86
CA LEU A 226 12.77 2.42 14.79
C LEU A 226 13.04 0.92 14.61
N GLN A 227 14.29 0.52 14.46
CA GLN A 227 14.68 -0.88 14.21
C GLN A 227 14.74 -1.76 15.45
N PRO A 228 15.14 -1.25 16.65
CA PRO A 228 15.27 -2.08 17.84
C PRO A 228 13.98 -2.81 18.21
N ASP A 229 14.12 -4.08 18.62
CA ASP A 229 13.05 -4.94 19.14
C ASP A 229 11.88 -5.24 18.20
N LEU A 230 11.89 -4.71 16.96
CA LEU A 230 10.78 -4.87 16.03
C LEU A 230 10.45 -6.35 15.77
N ARG A 231 11.46 -7.21 15.71
CA ARG A 231 11.25 -8.65 15.48
C ARG A 231 10.46 -9.32 16.60
N TYR A 232 10.57 -8.84 17.85
CA TYR A 232 9.72 -9.29 18.97
C TYR A 232 8.26 -8.87 18.76
N LEU A 233 8.03 -7.65 18.31
CA LEU A 233 6.68 -7.13 18.04
C LEU A 233 6.03 -7.85 16.85
N ILE A 234 6.78 -8.14 15.80
CA ILE A 234 6.35 -8.98 14.68
C ILE A 234 5.92 -10.37 15.19
N LYS A 235 6.74 -11.00 16.04
CA LYS A 235 6.43 -12.32 16.61
C LYS A 235 5.19 -12.26 17.50
N GLN A 236 5.07 -11.25 18.35
CA GLN A 236 3.94 -11.06 19.25
C GLN A 236 2.61 -10.95 18.50
N ARG A 237 2.61 -10.31 17.32
CA ARG A 237 1.44 -10.17 16.44
C ARG A 237 1.20 -11.37 15.52
N GLY A 238 1.93 -12.48 15.73
CA GLY A 238 1.79 -13.70 14.92
C GLY A 238 2.31 -13.59 13.49
N ALA A 239 3.02 -12.51 13.17
CA ALA A 239 3.46 -12.17 11.82
C ALA A 239 4.80 -12.79 11.41
N LEU A 240 5.52 -13.40 12.36
CA LEU A 240 6.77 -14.09 12.08
C LEU A 240 6.48 -15.55 11.71
N LEU A 241 6.36 -15.80 10.41
CA LEU A 241 5.93 -17.09 9.88
C LEU A 241 6.99 -18.17 10.03
N ALA A 242 6.59 -19.37 10.49
CA ALA A 242 7.47 -20.53 10.53
C ALA A 242 8.05 -20.86 9.14
N LYS A 243 7.25 -20.75 8.09
CA LYS A 243 7.67 -20.92 6.69
C LYS A 243 7.88 -19.56 6.00
N GLY A 244 8.72 -18.69 6.56
CA GLY A 244 9.00 -17.36 6.05
C GLY A 244 9.54 -17.33 4.63
N MET A 245 10.17 -18.41 4.17
CA MET A 245 10.67 -18.56 2.79
C MET A 245 9.59 -18.33 1.73
N VAL A 246 8.30 -18.54 2.07
CA VAL A 246 7.18 -18.27 1.15
C VAL A 246 7.13 -16.81 0.73
N LEU A 247 7.39 -15.88 1.65
CA LEU A 247 7.48 -14.46 1.35
C LEU A 247 8.81 -14.15 0.63
N GLY A 248 9.92 -14.70 1.14
CA GLY A 248 11.25 -14.48 0.57
C GLY A 248 11.35 -14.87 -0.89
N ALA A 249 10.86 -16.05 -1.27
CA ALA A 249 10.90 -16.52 -2.66
C ALA A 249 10.08 -15.63 -3.61
N GLN A 250 8.93 -15.12 -3.16
CA GLN A 250 8.09 -14.22 -3.96
C GLN A 250 8.76 -12.86 -4.16
N PHE A 251 9.25 -12.24 -3.08
CA PHE A 251 9.90 -10.93 -3.17
C PHE A 251 11.23 -10.99 -3.92
N ALA A 252 12.00 -12.08 -3.81
CA ALA A 252 13.17 -12.29 -4.65
C ALA A 252 12.77 -12.29 -6.13
N ALA A 253 11.78 -13.08 -6.51
CA ALA A 253 11.31 -13.16 -7.92
C ALA A 253 10.71 -11.85 -8.42
N LEU A 254 10.08 -11.03 -7.56
CA LEU A 254 9.57 -9.71 -7.94
C LEU A 254 10.67 -8.71 -8.24
N PHE A 255 11.77 -8.74 -7.46
CA PHE A 255 12.85 -7.76 -7.60
C PHE A 255 13.97 -8.21 -8.54
N GLU A 256 14.03 -9.51 -8.88
CA GLU A 256 14.89 -9.99 -9.95
C GLU A 256 14.39 -9.49 -11.32
N ASP A 257 15.30 -9.02 -12.15
CA ASP A 257 15.03 -8.57 -13.53
C ASP A 257 13.92 -7.49 -13.66
N GLY A 258 13.59 -6.78 -12.57
CA GLY A 258 12.65 -5.66 -12.60
C GLY A 258 11.17 -6.04 -12.75
N LEU A 259 10.80 -7.31 -12.53
CA LEU A 259 9.42 -7.81 -12.69
C LEU A 259 8.41 -6.98 -11.88
N PHE A 260 8.79 -6.48 -10.69
CA PHE A 260 7.94 -5.61 -9.87
C PHE A 260 7.41 -4.40 -10.64
N PHE A 261 8.29 -3.72 -11.38
CA PHE A 261 7.93 -2.53 -12.17
C PHE A 261 7.22 -2.90 -13.47
N GLU A 262 7.61 -4.02 -14.10
CA GLU A 262 6.97 -4.51 -15.32
C GLU A 262 5.47 -4.79 -15.10
N LEU A 263 5.13 -5.51 -14.03
CA LEU A 263 3.74 -5.85 -13.69
C LEU A 263 2.91 -4.58 -13.40
N ALA A 264 3.48 -3.66 -12.64
CA ALA A 264 2.81 -2.41 -12.29
C ALA A 264 2.58 -1.52 -13.53
N ALA A 265 3.59 -1.37 -14.39
CA ALA A 265 3.47 -0.61 -15.64
C ALA A 265 2.41 -1.21 -16.57
N HIS A 266 2.37 -2.54 -16.68
CA HIS A 266 1.33 -3.23 -17.45
C HIS A 266 -0.07 -2.94 -16.90
N ALA A 267 -0.26 -3.03 -15.58
CA ALA A 267 -1.55 -2.74 -14.94
C ALA A 267 -2.00 -1.30 -15.19
N ASN A 268 -1.11 -0.32 -15.06
CA ASN A 268 -1.38 1.07 -15.37
C ASN A 268 -1.77 1.25 -16.85
N ALA A 269 -1.01 0.69 -17.79
CA ALA A 269 -1.31 0.79 -19.22
C ALA A 269 -2.69 0.23 -19.57
N MET A 270 -3.09 -0.90 -18.98
CA MET A 270 -4.42 -1.48 -19.20
C MET A 270 -5.52 -0.63 -18.58
N ALA A 271 -5.29 -0.05 -17.41
CA ALA A 271 -6.23 0.86 -16.76
C ALA A 271 -6.43 2.16 -17.57
N GLN A 272 -5.36 2.75 -18.09
CA GLN A 272 -5.45 3.95 -18.94
C GLN A 272 -6.14 3.65 -20.27
N ARG A 273 -5.91 2.48 -20.86
CA ARG A 273 -6.66 2.04 -22.06
C ARG A 273 -8.17 1.93 -21.77
N LEU A 274 -8.53 1.33 -20.61
CA LEU A 274 -9.93 1.25 -20.19
C LEU A 274 -10.51 2.65 -19.94
N ARG A 275 -9.77 3.54 -19.27
CA ARG A 275 -10.14 4.93 -19.01
C ARG A 275 -10.46 5.66 -20.31
N ALA A 276 -9.59 5.57 -21.32
CA ALA A 276 -9.79 6.21 -22.60
C ALA A 276 -11.09 5.73 -23.28
N GLY A 277 -11.37 4.43 -23.27
CA GLY A 277 -12.62 3.88 -23.81
C GLY A 277 -13.87 4.35 -23.06
N LEU A 278 -13.80 4.43 -21.73
CA LEU A 278 -14.91 4.93 -20.90
C LEU A 278 -15.16 6.43 -21.11
N LEU A 279 -14.11 7.24 -21.22
CA LEU A 279 -14.23 8.68 -21.58
C LEU A 279 -14.89 8.87 -22.94
N ALA A 280 -14.48 8.09 -23.95
CA ALA A 280 -15.11 8.12 -25.29
C ALA A 280 -16.58 7.70 -25.25
N ALA A 281 -16.99 6.88 -24.28
CA ALA A 281 -18.38 6.50 -24.03
C ALA A 281 -19.15 7.48 -23.12
N GLY A 282 -18.54 8.62 -22.74
CA GLY A 282 -19.18 9.65 -21.93
C GLY A 282 -19.16 9.41 -20.41
N ALA A 283 -18.30 8.53 -19.92
CA ALA A 283 -18.16 8.32 -18.48
C ALA A 283 -17.50 9.53 -17.78
N HIS A 284 -17.95 9.82 -16.55
CA HIS A 284 -17.36 10.83 -15.70
C HIS A 284 -16.49 10.18 -14.63
N PHE A 285 -15.26 10.67 -14.47
CA PHE A 285 -14.34 10.20 -13.43
C PHE A 285 -14.34 11.15 -12.23
N THR A 286 -14.26 10.58 -11.02
CA THR A 286 -14.23 11.35 -9.77
C THR A 286 -12.82 11.77 -9.36
N SER A 287 -11.80 11.13 -9.95
CA SER A 287 -10.40 11.49 -9.78
C SER A 287 -9.64 11.36 -11.09
N ASP A 288 -8.56 12.13 -11.21
CA ASP A 288 -7.62 12.01 -12.34
C ASP A 288 -6.47 11.09 -11.94
N SER A 289 -6.76 9.79 -11.88
CA SER A 289 -5.78 8.78 -11.50
C SER A 289 -4.97 8.28 -12.69
N PRO A 290 -3.65 8.44 -12.68
CA PRO A 290 -2.76 7.84 -13.67
C PRO A 290 -2.43 6.37 -13.39
N THR A 291 -2.94 5.79 -12.28
CA THR A 291 -2.63 4.44 -11.81
C THR A 291 -3.63 3.39 -12.31
N ASN A 292 -3.48 2.17 -11.83
CA ASN A 292 -4.42 1.07 -12.07
C ASN A 292 -5.79 1.26 -11.40
N GLN A 293 -5.94 2.24 -10.50
CA GLN A 293 -7.22 2.56 -9.85
C GLN A 293 -7.99 3.58 -10.68
N GLN A 294 -9.21 3.24 -11.08
CA GLN A 294 -10.08 4.11 -11.87
C GLN A 294 -11.46 4.23 -11.21
N PHE A 295 -11.91 5.44 -10.93
CA PHE A 295 -13.15 5.73 -10.22
C PHE A 295 -14.11 6.51 -11.12
N ILE A 296 -15.24 5.89 -11.47
CA ILE A 296 -16.29 6.52 -12.28
C ILE A 296 -17.52 6.85 -11.46
N ALA A 297 -18.13 7.99 -11.74
CA ALA A 297 -19.45 8.35 -11.21
C ALA A 297 -20.52 7.78 -12.13
N VAL A 298 -21.47 7.06 -11.56
CA VAL A 298 -22.60 6.46 -12.28
C VAL A 298 -23.88 6.56 -11.46
N SER A 299 -25.04 6.58 -12.14
CA SER A 299 -26.33 6.49 -11.47
C SER A 299 -26.53 5.11 -10.82
N ALA A 300 -27.42 5.01 -9.82
CA ALA A 300 -27.76 3.73 -9.19
C ALA A 300 -28.23 2.67 -10.18
N GLN A 301 -28.96 3.06 -11.25
CA GLN A 301 -29.41 2.17 -12.30
C GLN A 301 -28.24 1.63 -13.13
N GLN A 302 -27.30 2.50 -13.54
CA GLN A 302 -26.08 2.10 -14.25
C GLN A 302 -25.22 1.18 -13.36
N ALA A 303 -25.11 1.52 -12.07
CA ALA A 303 -24.43 0.72 -11.08
C ALA A 303 -24.92 -0.71 -11.04
N ALA A 304 -26.24 -0.90 -10.91
CA ALA A 304 -26.86 -2.21 -10.88
C ALA A 304 -26.60 -3.00 -12.17
N GLN A 305 -26.69 -2.35 -13.35
CA GLN A 305 -26.41 -2.99 -14.63
C GLN A 305 -24.94 -3.41 -14.78
N LEU A 306 -24.01 -2.57 -14.36
CA LEU A 306 -22.58 -2.84 -14.41
C LEU A 306 -22.21 -4.00 -13.45
N ALA A 307 -22.77 -4.01 -12.24
CA ALA A 307 -22.57 -5.08 -11.27
C ALA A 307 -23.04 -6.46 -11.77
N LEU A 308 -24.14 -6.47 -12.54
CA LEU A 308 -24.69 -7.72 -13.13
C LEU A 308 -23.83 -8.25 -14.28
N ARG A 309 -23.22 -7.38 -15.07
CA ARG A 309 -22.47 -7.74 -16.29
C ARG A 309 -20.97 -7.89 -16.07
N HIS A 310 -20.42 -7.03 -15.23
CA HIS A 310 -18.97 -6.87 -15.06
C HIS A 310 -18.69 -6.77 -13.57
N GLY A 311 -18.14 -7.66 -12.87
CA GLY A 311 -17.85 -7.58 -11.44
C GLY A 311 -17.17 -6.27 -11.00
N ILE A 312 -17.97 -5.20 -10.86
CA ILE A 312 -17.53 -3.85 -10.49
C ILE A 312 -17.87 -3.62 -9.01
N GLY A 313 -16.94 -3.08 -8.23
CA GLY A 313 -17.13 -2.76 -6.82
C GLY A 313 -17.68 -1.34 -6.63
N MET A 314 -18.54 -1.15 -5.62
CA MET A 314 -19.00 0.17 -5.18
C MET A 314 -18.09 0.70 -4.08
N ARG A 315 -17.73 1.99 -4.13
CA ARG A 315 -16.91 2.66 -3.09
C ARG A 315 -17.71 3.64 -2.24
N GLY A 316 -18.80 4.20 -2.74
CA GLY A 316 -19.62 5.14 -1.99
C GLY A 316 -20.85 5.60 -2.77
N GLN A 317 -21.73 6.36 -2.11
CA GLN A 317 -22.86 7.04 -2.72
C GLN A 317 -22.73 8.54 -2.47
N PHE A 318 -22.85 9.34 -3.54
CA PHE A 318 -22.97 10.79 -3.46
C PHE A 318 -24.33 11.21 -4.05
N GLU A 319 -25.17 11.82 -3.24
CA GLU A 319 -26.51 12.39 -3.51
C GLU A 319 -27.36 11.71 -4.60
N GLU A 320 -26.96 11.50 -5.83
CA GLU A 320 -27.64 10.73 -6.88
C GLU A 320 -26.67 9.89 -7.71
N GLN A 321 -25.39 9.85 -7.36
CA GLN A 321 -24.33 9.17 -8.12
C GLN A 321 -23.63 8.12 -7.26
N THR A 322 -23.41 6.96 -7.83
CA THR A 322 -22.66 5.87 -7.21
C THR A 322 -21.25 5.83 -7.81
N ILE A 323 -20.23 5.82 -6.95
CA ILE A 323 -18.84 5.71 -7.35
C ILE A 323 -18.44 4.24 -7.44
N PHE A 324 -17.87 3.84 -8.56
CA PHE A 324 -17.32 2.52 -8.77
C PHE A 324 -15.80 2.54 -8.79
N GLU A 325 -15.21 1.56 -8.14
CA GLU A 325 -13.79 1.30 -8.24
C GLU A 325 -13.56 0.27 -9.36
N GLN A 326 -12.72 0.62 -10.33
CA GLN A 326 -12.26 -0.28 -11.38
C GLN A 326 -10.76 -0.48 -11.23
N ARG A 327 -10.34 -1.72 -11.03
CA ARG A 327 -8.94 -2.11 -10.94
C ARG A 327 -8.74 -3.31 -11.86
N ARG A 328 -7.70 -3.30 -12.66
CA ARG A 328 -7.32 -4.43 -13.50
C ARG A 328 -5.85 -4.75 -13.31
N LYS A 329 -5.55 -6.03 -13.08
CA LYS A 329 -4.21 -6.59 -13.20
C LYS A 329 -3.82 -6.80 -14.65
#